data_a34523a963b3fbbc7447ea8a9e0bcb6a
#
_entry.id   a34523a963b3fbbc7447ea8a9e0bcb6a
#
_cell.length_a   1.000
_cell.length_b   1.000
_cell.length_c   1.000
_cell.angle_alpha   90.00
_cell.angle_beta   90.00
_cell.angle_gamma   90.00
#
_symmetry.space_group_name_H-M   'P 1'
#
loop_
_entity.id
_entity.type
_entity.pdbx_description
1 polymer ?
#
loop_
_entity_poly.entity_id
_entity_poly.type
_entity_poly.pdbx_seq_one_letter_code
_entity_poly.pdbx_strand_id
1 'polypeptide(L)'
;MTDVLALRQQLRESGYCPIPLYGKEPPIYGKNNKHKGLDGWQTLNDITPEQIELWSKLWPDAQNTGILTQRVPTLDLDILNEEAAEGCENYTHEQYEDRGSFLVRIGKAPKRAILFRTDEPFAKIVINLSAANGNSEKIEFLCDGQQVVVDGIHPDTQQPYDWFGGQPGPISRDDLPYIREQEARVLVDALVDLLVRDFGYTRAAERPKKAGGNGVGAPADWQYLTDNIQAGRELHDSLRDLAAKLITAGMAAGAAVNYLRALLTGSAAPRDKRWQERYDDIPRLVRGAEELKEEKEEQARQAAQAAAATQAAQARPPSTLEQTLEVFDRWLILKDHTPIYAVLGALAANLLPGDPVWLG
;
A
#
# COMPACT_ATOMS: atom_id res chain seq x y z
N MET A 1 11.15 -30.16 6.32
CA MET A 1 10.54 -28.84 6.62
C MET A 1 11.66 -27.84 6.62
N THR A 2 11.53 -26.79 5.84
CA THR A 2 12.48 -25.66 5.84
C THR A 2 12.43 -25.01 7.22
N ASP A 3 13.58 -24.72 7.80
CA ASP A 3 13.62 -23.92 9.03
C ASP A 3 13.23 -22.49 8.67
N VAL A 4 11.98 -22.13 8.99
CA VAL A 4 11.39 -20.82 8.64
C VAL A 4 12.15 -19.66 9.27
N LEU A 5 12.72 -19.86 10.46
CA LEU A 5 13.55 -18.86 11.13
C LEU A 5 14.84 -18.64 10.34
N ALA A 6 15.55 -19.71 10.00
CA ALA A 6 16.79 -19.64 9.21
C ALA A 6 16.55 -19.03 7.83
N LEU A 7 15.44 -19.39 7.17
CA LEU A 7 15.05 -18.81 5.88
C LEU A 7 14.86 -17.27 5.99
N ARG A 8 14.11 -16.81 6.99
CA ARG A 8 13.86 -15.37 7.16
C ARG A 8 15.15 -14.60 7.50
N GLN A 9 16.05 -15.21 8.28
CA GLN A 9 17.36 -14.62 8.54
C GLN A 9 18.21 -14.52 7.27
N GLN A 10 18.25 -15.59 6.47
CA GLN A 10 18.93 -15.61 5.18
C GLN A 10 18.38 -14.56 4.21
N LEU A 11 17.05 -14.45 4.10
CA LEU A 11 16.39 -13.42 3.27
C LEU A 11 16.82 -12.02 3.69
N ARG A 12 16.84 -11.75 5.00
CA ARG A 12 17.31 -10.47 5.53
C ARG A 12 18.78 -10.19 5.19
N GLU A 13 19.66 -11.17 5.38
CA GLU A 13 21.09 -11.05 5.04
C GLU A 13 21.31 -10.79 3.55
N SER A 14 20.41 -11.30 2.70
CA SER A 14 20.42 -11.07 1.25
C SER A 14 19.69 -9.78 0.82
N GLY A 15 19.39 -8.86 1.77
CA GLY A 15 18.84 -7.53 1.49
C GLY A 15 17.33 -7.45 1.34
N TYR A 16 16.59 -8.53 1.60
CA TYR A 16 15.12 -8.53 1.61
C TYR A 16 14.57 -8.16 2.98
N CYS A 17 13.30 -7.75 3.02
CA CYS A 17 12.56 -7.48 4.26
C CYS A 17 11.50 -8.57 4.49
N PRO A 18 11.85 -9.71 5.14
CA PRO A 18 10.94 -10.84 5.33
C PRO A 18 9.93 -10.59 6.45
N ILE A 19 8.70 -11.01 6.25
CA ILE A 19 7.63 -10.99 7.24
C ILE A 19 6.94 -12.35 7.37
N PRO A 20 6.43 -12.72 8.57
CA PRO A 20 5.64 -13.92 8.77
C PRO A 20 4.27 -13.80 8.12
N LEU A 21 3.77 -14.90 7.53
CA LEU A 21 2.44 -14.94 6.92
C LEU A 21 1.66 -16.19 7.36
N TYR A 22 0.34 -16.02 7.52
CA TYR A 22 -0.65 -17.08 7.53
C TYR A 22 -1.24 -17.19 6.12
N GLY A 23 -0.80 -18.17 5.34
CA GLY A 23 -1.13 -18.23 3.92
C GLY A 23 -0.56 -17.02 3.16
N LYS A 24 -1.42 -16.08 2.79
CA LYS A 24 -1.01 -14.82 2.10
C LYS A 24 -1.13 -13.57 2.97
N GLU A 25 -1.61 -13.71 4.22
CA GLU A 25 -1.90 -12.57 5.07
C GLU A 25 -0.88 -12.47 6.22
N PRO A 26 -0.32 -11.28 6.49
CA PRO A 26 0.42 -11.04 7.73
C PRO A 26 -0.46 -11.31 8.96
N PRO A 27 0.11 -11.62 10.13
CA PRO A 27 -0.65 -11.72 11.36
C PRO A 27 -1.43 -10.44 11.63
N ILE A 28 -2.76 -10.53 11.70
CA ILE A 28 -3.66 -9.41 11.97
C ILE A 28 -4.35 -9.65 13.31
N TYR A 29 -4.42 -8.61 14.14
CA TYR A 29 -5.07 -8.68 15.44
C TYR A 29 -6.51 -9.23 15.33
N GLY A 30 -6.82 -10.22 16.14
CA GLY A 30 -8.16 -10.82 16.20
C GLY A 30 -8.58 -11.71 15.03
N LYS A 31 -7.82 -11.76 13.91
CA LYS A 31 -8.18 -12.54 12.73
C LYS A 31 -7.54 -13.95 12.72
N ASN A 32 -6.23 -14.02 12.91
CA ASN A 32 -5.46 -15.25 12.77
C ASN A 32 -4.89 -15.75 14.12
N ASN A 33 -4.86 -14.89 15.12
CA ASN A 33 -4.36 -15.23 16.45
C ASN A 33 -5.06 -14.36 17.51
N LYS A 34 -5.15 -14.86 18.74
CA LYS A 34 -5.63 -14.10 19.90
C LYS A 34 -4.62 -13.08 20.43
N HIS A 35 -3.43 -13.02 19.85
CA HIS A 35 -2.33 -12.14 20.23
C HIS A 35 -2.21 -10.94 19.28
N LYS A 36 -1.34 -9.97 19.62
CA LYS A 36 -1.06 -8.81 18.78
C LYS A 36 -0.78 -9.21 17.32
N GLY A 37 -1.36 -8.49 16.38
CA GLY A 37 -1.01 -8.58 14.97
C GLY A 37 0.32 -7.89 14.68
N LEU A 38 0.80 -8.03 13.45
CA LEU A 38 1.93 -7.28 12.90
C LEU A 38 1.40 -5.95 12.34
N ASP A 39 0.90 -5.08 13.25
CA ASP A 39 0.32 -3.81 12.86
C ASP A 39 1.39 -2.89 12.25
N GLY A 40 1.02 -2.16 11.19
CA GLY A 40 1.93 -1.25 10.52
C GLY A 40 3.03 -1.94 9.69
N TRP A 41 2.90 -3.23 9.38
CA TRP A 41 3.88 -3.97 8.57
C TRP A 41 4.18 -3.28 7.23
N GLN A 42 3.24 -2.54 6.67
CA GLN A 42 3.37 -1.82 5.40
C GLN A 42 4.48 -0.76 5.40
N THR A 43 4.84 -0.27 6.59
CA THR A 43 5.83 0.81 6.77
C THR A 43 7.17 0.31 7.33
N LEU A 44 7.33 -1.00 7.51
CA LEU A 44 8.59 -1.57 7.95
C LEU A 44 9.64 -1.45 6.85
N ASN A 45 10.80 -0.91 7.21
CA ASN A 45 11.90 -0.66 6.25
C ASN A 45 13.16 -1.46 6.58
N ASP A 46 13.42 -1.67 7.86
CA ASP A 46 14.59 -2.40 8.35
C ASP A 46 14.14 -3.36 9.44
N ILE A 47 14.33 -4.65 9.17
CA ILE A 47 13.91 -5.75 10.05
C ILE A 47 15.16 -6.33 10.67
N THR A 48 15.23 -6.32 12.02
CA THR A 48 16.39 -6.84 12.74
C THR A 48 16.28 -8.36 12.95
N PRO A 49 17.42 -9.07 13.16
CA PRO A 49 17.40 -10.50 13.52
C PRO A 49 16.56 -10.79 14.75
N GLU A 50 16.60 -9.92 15.76
CA GLU A 50 15.86 -10.07 17.01
C GLU A 50 14.34 -9.95 16.77
N GLN A 51 13.92 -9.10 15.83
CA GLN A 51 12.51 -9.02 15.44
C GLN A 51 12.04 -10.32 14.76
N ILE A 52 12.86 -10.90 13.86
CA ILE A 52 12.56 -12.18 13.21
C ILE A 52 12.43 -13.31 14.25
N GLU A 53 13.34 -13.37 15.22
CA GLU A 53 13.27 -14.34 16.32
C GLU A 53 12.02 -14.13 17.19
N LEU A 54 11.71 -12.88 17.53
CA LEU A 54 10.52 -12.54 18.30
C LEU A 54 9.25 -12.96 17.57
N TRP A 55 9.14 -12.69 16.27
CA TRP A 55 7.99 -13.07 15.45
C TRP A 55 7.82 -14.58 15.33
N SER A 56 8.93 -15.33 15.24
CA SER A 56 8.90 -16.79 15.23
C SER A 56 8.37 -17.39 16.55
N LYS A 57 8.60 -16.70 17.67
CA LYS A 57 8.06 -17.08 18.99
C LYS A 57 6.59 -16.64 19.16
N LEU A 58 6.22 -15.46 18.62
CA LEU A 58 4.86 -14.92 18.73
C LEU A 58 3.88 -15.64 17.80
N TRP A 59 4.33 -16.02 16.61
CA TRP A 59 3.51 -16.65 15.58
C TRP A 59 4.17 -17.92 15.03
N PRO A 60 4.31 -18.97 15.83
CA PRO A 60 4.99 -20.22 15.43
C PRO A 60 4.28 -20.94 14.28
N ASP A 61 2.98 -20.72 14.12
CA ASP A 61 2.17 -21.33 13.05
C ASP A 61 2.14 -20.48 11.76
N ALA A 62 2.79 -19.33 11.74
CA ALA A 62 2.95 -18.52 10.53
C ALA A 62 4.09 -19.07 9.66
N GLN A 63 3.81 -20.20 8.98
CA GLN A 63 4.79 -20.99 8.25
C GLN A 63 5.15 -20.43 6.86
N ASN A 64 4.32 -19.55 6.30
CA ASN A 64 4.65 -18.88 5.05
C ASN A 64 5.49 -17.62 5.34
N THR A 65 6.31 -17.26 4.37
CA THR A 65 7.16 -16.08 4.42
C THR A 65 6.85 -15.17 3.25
N GLY A 66 6.55 -13.91 3.53
CA GLY A 66 6.48 -12.83 2.53
C GLY A 66 7.70 -11.93 2.62
N ILE A 67 7.92 -11.15 1.58
CA ILE A 67 8.84 -10.01 1.59
C ILE A 67 8.09 -8.72 1.30
N LEU A 68 8.50 -7.63 1.93
CA LEU A 68 7.97 -6.30 1.62
C LEU A 68 8.48 -5.86 0.25
N THR A 69 7.55 -5.34 -0.56
CA THR A 69 7.85 -4.97 -1.94
C THR A 69 8.34 -3.53 -2.12
N GLN A 70 8.44 -2.77 -1.04
CA GLN A 70 8.86 -1.36 -1.08
C GLN A 70 10.19 -1.16 -1.84
N ARG A 71 11.18 -2.02 -1.59
CA ARG A 71 12.48 -2.03 -2.30
C ARG A 71 12.65 -3.21 -3.25
N VAL A 72 11.64 -4.06 -3.32
CA VAL A 72 11.58 -5.22 -4.22
C VAL A 72 10.27 -5.18 -5.01
N PRO A 73 10.09 -4.17 -5.89
CA PRO A 73 8.90 -4.09 -6.73
C PRO A 73 8.66 -5.41 -7.43
N THR A 74 7.41 -5.87 -7.41
CA THR A 74 7.05 -7.18 -7.97
C THR A 74 5.95 -7.01 -8.99
N LEU A 75 6.21 -7.43 -10.22
CA LEU A 75 5.21 -7.54 -11.27
C LEU A 75 4.38 -8.81 -11.01
N ASP A 76 3.11 -8.65 -10.70
CA ASP A 76 2.16 -9.74 -10.44
C ASP A 76 1.20 -9.87 -11.62
N LEU A 77 1.32 -10.97 -12.35
CA LEU A 77 0.54 -11.30 -13.54
C LEU A 77 -0.61 -12.22 -13.13
N ASP A 78 -1.74 -11.64 -12.79
CA ASP A 78 -2.99 -12.37 -12.48
C ASP A 78 -3.72 -12.75 -13.79
N ILE A 79 -3.02 -13.44 -14.69
CA ILE A 79 -3.47 -13.87 -16.02
C ILE A 79 -3.78 -15.38 -15.98
N LEU A 80 -4.96 -15.77 -16.47
CA LEU A 80 -5.46 -17.15 -16.42
C LEU A 80 -5.26 -17.92 -17.74
N ASN A 81 -4.95 -17.22 -18.83
CA ASN A 81 -4.56 -17.85 -20.09
C ASN A 81 -3.06 -18.13 -20.03
N GLU A 82 -2.67 -19.40 -20.24
CA GLU A 82 -1.27 -19.83 -20.08
C GLU A 82 -0.35 -19.19 -21.12
N GLU A 83 -0.74 -19.20 -22.40
CA GLU A 83 0.04 -18.60 -23.49
C GLU A 83 0.19 -17.09 -23.31
N ALA A 84 -0.86 -16.43 -22.82
CA ALA A 84 -0.83 -14.99 -22.54
C ALA A 84 0.09 -14.66 -21.32
N ALA A 85 0.04 -15.47 -20.26
CA ALA A 85 0.90 -15.30 -19.10
C ALA A 85 2.37 -15.55 -19.47
N GLU A 86 2.64 -16.58 -20.27
CA GLU A 86 3.98 -16.89 -20.80
C GLU A 86 4.47 -15.79 -21.76
N GLY A 87 3.61 -15.28 -22.63
CA GLY A 87 3.94 -14.14 -23.51
C GLY A 87 4.34 -12.89 -22.72
N CYS A 88 3.64 -12.59 -21.61
CA CYS A 88 4.00 -11.48 -20.72
C CYS A 88 5.34 -11.73 -20.00
N GLU A 89 5.59 -12.96 -19.53
CA GLU A 89 6.86 -13.35 -18.91
C GLU A 89 8.02 -13.20 -19.91
N ASN A 90 7.89 -13.77 -21.11
CA ASN A 90 8.92 -13.75 -22.15
C ASN A 90 9.25 -12.30 -22.56
N TYR A 91 8.22 -11.47 -22.80
CA TYR A 91 8.44 -10.06 -23.08
C TYR A 91 9.20 -9.35 -21.96
N THR A 92 8.83 -9.62 -20.69
CA THR A 92 9.50 -9.01 -19.55
C THR A 92 10.95 -9.50 -19.43
N HIS A 93 11.19 -10.79 -19.65
CA HIS A 93 12.53 -11.39 -19.64
C HIS A 93 13.43 -10.72 -20.68
N GLU A 94 13.00 -10.64 -21.94
CA GLU A 94 13.76 -10.00 -23.03
C GLU A 94 14.16 -8.55 -22.73
N GLN A 95 13.37 -7.81 -21.94
CA GLN A 95 13.66 -6.42 -21.60
C GLN A 95 14.62 -6.27 -20.41
N TYR A 96 14.75 -7.30 -19.56
CA TYR A 96 15.41 -7.15 -18.26
C TYR A 96 16.47 -8.22 -17.95
N GLU A 97 16.61 -9.28 -18.74
CA GLU A 97 17.59 -10.36 -18.48
C GLU A 97 19.02 -9.88 -18.36
N ASP A 98 19.41 -8.86 -19.12
CA ASP A 98 20.74 -8.25 -19.10
C ASP A 98 21.00 -7.34 -17.89
N ARG A 99 19.96 -7.09 -17.06
CA ARG A 99 20.00 -6.12 -15.95
C ARG A 99 20.13 -6.77 -14.58
N GLY A 100 20.14 -8.09 -14.49
CA GLY A 100 20.26 -8.85 -13.24
C GLY A 100 19.62 -10.22 -13.28
N SER A 101 19.57 -10.88 -12.14
CA SER A 101 18.94 -12.20 -11.99
C SER A 101 17.44 -12.12 -12.11
N PHE A 102 16.88 -12.75 -13.13
CA PHE A 102 15.45 -12.73 -13.42
C PHE A 102 14.73 -13.86 -12.68
N LEU A 103 14.02 -13.52 -11.61
CA LEU A 103 13.33 -14.48 -10.75
C LEU A 103 11.83 -14.49 -11.02
N VAL A 104 11.29 -15.66 -11.35
CA VAL A 104 9.86 -15.86 -11.58
C VAL A 104 9.31 -16.81 -10.53
N ARG A 105 8.25 -16.39 -9.82
CA ARG A 105 7.53 -17.23 -8.85
C ARG A 105 6.18 -17.67 -9.41
N ILE A 106 5.87 -18.94 -9.27
CA ILE A 106 4.56 -19.52 -9.58
C ILE A 106 3.95 -20.13 -8.31
N GLY A 107 2.80 -19.62 -7.88
CA GLY A 107 2.04 -20.20 -6.77
C GLY A 107 0.77 -20.92 -7.22
N LYS A 108 0.14 -20.40 -8.27
CA LYS A 108 -1.06 -20.97 -8.90
C LYS A 108 -0.97 -20.71 -10.39
N ALA A 109 -0.39 -21.67 -11.12
CA ALA A 109 -0.29 -21.57 -12.56
C ALA A 109 -1.65 -21.23 -13.22
N PRO A 110 -1.67 -20.44 -14.28
CA PRO A 110 -0.53 -19.88 -14.99
C PRO A 110 -0.04 -18.52 -14.46
N LYS A 111 -0.59 -18.02 -13.33
CA LYS A 111 -0.22 -16.73 -12.72
C LYS A 111 1.25 -16.70 -12.33
N ARG A 112 1.90 -15.56 -12.53
CA ARG A 112 3.33 -15.37 -12.30
C ARG A 112 3.61 -14.11 -11.50
N ALA A 113 4.67 -14.11 -10.70
CA ALA A 113 5.21 -12.93 -10.06
C ALA A 113 6.71 -12.81 -10.36
N ILE A 114 7.15 -11.64 -10.82
CA ILE A 114 8.52 -11.37 -11.26
C ILE A 114 9.10 -10.27 -10.37
N LEU A 115 10.28 -10.51 -9.79
CA LEU A 115 10.91 -9.64 -8.83
C LEU A 115 11.88 -8.65 -9.50
N PHE A 116 11.84 -7.42 -9.02
CA PHE A 116 12.77 -6.34 -9.37
C PHE A 116 13.34 -5.70 -8.11
N ARG A 117 14.30 -4.80 -8.25
CA ARG A 117 14.77 -3.93 -7.18
C ARG A 117 14.60 -2.47 -7.54
N THR A 118 14.39 -1.64 -6.51
CA THR A 118 14.40 -0.18 -6.64
C THR A 118 14.99 0.46 -5.39
N ASP A 119 15.53 1.67 -5.55
CA ASP A 119 15.93 2.52 -4.42
C ASP A 119 14.90 3.64 -4.18
N GLU A 120 13.98 3.82 -5.13
CA GLU A 120 12.92 4.83 -5.10
C GLU A 120 11.55 4.13 -5.10
N PRO A 121 10.97 3.82 -3.91
CA PRO A 121 9.66 3.20 -3.81
C PRO A 121 8.58 4.03 -4.49
N PHE A 122 7.64 3.36 -5.15
CA PHE A 122 6.53 3.99 -5.84
C PHE A 122 5.18 3.36 -5.48
N ALA A 123 4.10 4.08 -5.73
CA ALA A 123 2.77 3.60 -5.46
C ALA A 123 2.42 2.39 -6.35
N LYS A 124 1.68 1.43 -5.81
CA LYS A 124 1.17 0.27 -6.54
C LYS A 124 0.52 0.69 -7.86
N ILE A 125 0.89 0.02 -8.96
CA ILE A 125 0.26 0.17 -10.28
C ILE A 125 -0.70 -1.00 -10.47
N VAL A 126 -1.93 -0.74 -10.94
CA VAL A 126 -2.95 -1.78 -11.20
C VAL A 126 -3.64 -1.49 -12.51
N ILE A 127 -3.67 -2.47 -13.41
CA ILE A 127 -4.49 -2.44 -14.62
C ILE A 127 -5.43 -3.63 -14.59
N ASN A 128 -6.72 -3.35 -14.56
CA ASN A 128 -7.75 -4.38 -14.67
C ASN A 128 -8.03 -4.67 -16.15
N LEU A 129 -8.19 -5.94 -16.46
CA LEU A 129 -8.39 -6.45 -17.82
C LEU A 129 -9.63 -7.34 -17.84
N SER A 130 -10.27 -7.39 -18.98
CA SER A 130 -11.28 -8.40 -19.30
C SER A 130 -10.72 -9.30 -20.39
N ALA A 131 -10.59 -10.59 -20.09
CA ALA A 131 -10.19 -11.58 -21.08
C ALA A 131 -11.29 -11.84 -22.11
N ALA A 132 -10.95 -12.42 -23.24
CA ALA A 132 -11.90 -12.73 -24.32
C ALA A 132 -13.07 -13.65 -23.87
N ASN A 133 -12.84 -14.48 -22.84
CA ASN A 133 -13.85 -15.34 -22.22
C ASN A 133 -14.72 -14.62 -21.17
N GLY A 134 -14.51 -13.31 -20.95
CA GLY A 134 -15.24 -12.49 -19.97
C GLY A 134 -14.70 -12.55 -18.54
N ASN A 135 -13.63 -13.28 -18.26
CA ASN A 135 -13.01 -13.29 -16.95
C ASN A 135 -12.36 -11.93 -16.65
N SER A 136 -12.46 -11.51 -15.39
CA SER A 136 -11.74 -10.34 -14.89
C SER A 136 -10.35 -10.78 -14.43
N GLU A 137 -9.34 -10.22 -15.03
CA GLU A 137 -7.92 -10.48 -14.80
C GLU A 137 -7.19 -9.15 -14.58
N LYS A 138 -5.92 -9.19 -14.16
CA LYS A 138 -5.19 -7.94 -13.90
C LYS A 138 -3.68 -8.12 -13.99
N ILE A 139 -3.01 -7.00 -14.26
CA ILE A 139 -1.57 -6.84 -14.05
C ILE A 139 -1.38 -5.86 -12.90
N GLU A 140 -0.55 -6.22 -11.93
CA GLU A 140 -0.21 -5.36 -10.82
C GLU A 140 1.31 -5.20 -10.71
N PHE A 141 1.76 -3.99 -10.41
CA PHE A 141 3.11 -3.78 -9.92
C PHE A 141 3.01 -3.44 -8.44
N LEU A 142 3.33 -4.42 -7.59
CA LEU A 142 3.35 -4.28 -6.14
C LEU A 142 4.63 -3.55 -5.75
N CYS A 143 4.54 -2.47 -4.95
CA CYS A 143 5.70 -1.76 -4.44
C CYS A 143 5.43 -1.21 -3.04
N ASP A 144 5.29 0.09 -2.84
CA ASP A 144 5.12 0.68 -1.52
C ASP A 144 3.87 0.17 -0.80
N GLY A 145 4.01 -0.17 0.49
CA GLY A 145 2.92 -0.67 1.34
C GLY A 145 2.39 -2.07 0.97
N GLN A 146 3.09 -2.83 0.12
CA GLN A 146 2.68 -4.16 -0.34
C GLN A 146 3.67 -5.24 0.10
N GLN A 147 3.28 -6.50 -0.08
CA GLN A 147 4.13 -7.67 0.15
C GLN A 147 3.85 -8.76 -0.89
N VAL A 148 4.79 -9.65 -1.08
CA VAL A 148 4.65 -10.85 -1.91
C VAL A 148 5.13 -12.07 -1.14
N VAL A 149 4.37 -13.18 -1.23
CA VAL A 149 4.77 -14.46 -0.62
C VAL A 149 5.97 -15.02 -1.40
N VAL A 150 7.03 -15.42 -0.71
CA VAL A 150 8.23 -15.99 -1.35
C VAL A 150 8.48 -17.44 -0.98
N ASP A 151 7.94 -17.90 0.15
CA ASP A 151 8.08 -19.29 0.58
C ASP A 151 6.86 -19.75 1.39
N GLY A 152 6.58 -21.05 1.34
CA GLY A 152 5.49 -21.71 2.05
C GLY A 152 4.50 -22.41 1.13
N ILE A 153 3.28 -22.62 1.64
CA ILE A 153 2.21 -23.34 0.93
C ILE A 153 1.16 -22.36 0.41
N HIS A 154 0.87 -22.44 -0.87
CA HIS A 154 -0.19 -21.62 -1.48
C HIS A 154 -1.57 -22.06 -0.97
N PRO A 155 -2.43 -21.17 -0.45
CA PRO A 155 -3.67 -21.55 0.23
C PRO A 155 -4.70 -22.24 -0.67
N ASP A 156 -4.76 -21.91 -1.97
CA ASP A 156 -5.75 -22.51 -2.87
C ASP A 156 -5.26 -23.85 -3.45
N THR A 157 -3.98 -23.92 -3.83
CA THR A 157 -3.43 -25.12 -4.49
C THR A 157 -2.91 -26.17 -3.51
N GLN A 158 -2.65 -25.77 -2.26
CA GLN A 158 -2.02 -26.59 -1.22
C GLN A 158 -0.65 -27.14 -1.66
N GLN A 159 0.02 -26.43 -2.60
CA GLN A 159 1.36 -26.77 -3.10
C GLN A 159 2.36 -25.69 -2.69
N PRO A 160 3.63 -25.99 -2.59
CA PRO A 160 4.69 -24.99 -2.43
C PRO A 160 4.68 -23.99 -3.59
N TYR A 161 5.27 -22.82 -3.35
CA TYR A 161 5.58 -21.89 -4.42
C TYR A 161 6.81 -22.36 -5.20
N ASP A 162 6.71 -22.42 -6.52
CA ASP A 162 7.82 -22.77 -7.42
C ASP A 162 8.56 -21.51 -7.87
N TRP A 163 9.87 -21.64 -8.06
CA TRP A 163 10.74 -20.60 -8.53
C TRP A 163 11.52 -21.00 -9.79
N PHE A 164 11.67 -20.06 -10.70
CA PHE A 164 12.45 -20.20 -11.93
C PHE A 164 13.48 -19.09 -12.02
N GLY A 165 14.67 -19.37 -12.56
CA GLY A 165 15.78 -18.44 -12.62
C GLY A 165 16.54 -18.26 -11.30
N GLY A 166 16.13 -18.96 -10.23
CA GLY A 166 16.64 -18.85 -8.88
C GLY A 166 15.56 -18.46 -7.89
N GLN A 167 15.92 -18.23 -6.63
CA GLN A 167 14.98 -17.83 -5.58
C GLN A 167 15.60 -16.79 -4.65
N PRO A 168 14.78 -15.94 -3.99
CA PRO A 168 15.26 -15.01 -2.96
C PRO A 168 15.99 -15.74 -1.82
N GLY A 169 17.02 -15.11 -1.30
CA GLY A 169 17.92 -15.69 -0.29
C GLY A 169 19.24 -16.10 -0.91
N PRO A 170 19.31 -17.20 -1.69
CA PRO A 170 20.49 -17.50 -2.53
C PRO A 170 20.82 -16.39 -3.54
N ILE A 171 19.82 -15.79 -4.17
CA ILE A 171 19.98 -14.60 -5.01
C ILE A 171 19.73 -13.37 -4.13
N SER A 172 20.72 -12.46 -4.07
CA SER A 172 20.60 -11.22 -3.32
C SER A 172 19.63 -10.25 -3.99
N ARG A 173 18.99 -9.38 -3.19
CA ARG A 173 18.18 -8.28 -3.70
C ARG A 173 18.95 -7.43 -4.72
N ASP A 174 20.21 -7.19 -4.45
CA ASP A 174 21.02 -6.31 -5.29
C ASP A 174 21.38 -6.92 -6.65
N ASP A 175 21.21 -8.23 -6.79
CA ASP A 175 21.36 -8.94 -8.06
C ASP A 175 20.10 -8.90 -8.94
N LEU A 176 18.95 -8.44 -8.41
CA LEU A 176 17.72 -8.32 -9.18
C LEU A 176 17.78 -7.19 -10.23
N PRO A 177 17.03 -7.28 -11.33
CA PRO A 177 16.94 -6.20 -12.30
C PRO A 177 16.42 -4.91 -11.66
N TYR A 178 17.11 -3.80 -11.90
CA TYR A 178 16.69 -2.49 -11.39
C TYR A 178 15.54 -1.93 -12.22
N ILE A 179 14.54 -1.33 -11.54
CA ILE A 179 13.41 -0.67 -12.19
C ILE A 179 12.99 0.59 -11.44
N ARG A 180 12.69 1.66 -12.19
CA ARG A 180 12.07 2.89 -11.71
C ARG A 180 10.58 2.89 -11.99
N GLU A 181 9.83 3.75 -11.30
CA GLU A 181 8.38 3.90 -11.51
C GLU A 181 8.02 4.11 -12.99
N GLN A 182 8.72 4.98 -13.69
CA GLN A 182 8.43 5.26 -15.10
C GLN A 182 8.64 4.02 -15.98
N GLU A 183 9.71 3.24 -15.75
CA GLU A 183 9.98 2.01 -16.48
C GLU A 183 8.92 0.94 -16.15
N ALA A 184 8.49 0.84 -14.88
CA ALA A 184 7.41 -0.06 -14.46
C ALA A 184 6.08 0.28 -15.16
N ARG A 185 5.75 1.56 -15.30
CA ARG A 185 4.56 2.00 -16.05
C ARG A 185 4.65 1.66 -17.52
N VAL A 186 5.78 1.94 -18.15
CA VAL A 186 6.02 1.59 -19.57
C VAL A 186 5.93 0.08 -19.79
N LEU A 187 6.51 -0.72 -18.91
CA LEU A 187 6.43 -2.18 -18.96
C LEU A 187 4.97 -2.65 -18.86
N VAL A 188 4.23 -2.18 -17.87
CA VAL A 188 2.81 -2.56 -17.69
C VAL A 188 1.98 -2.18 -18.91
N ASP A 189 2.17 -0.97 -19.48
CA ASP A 189 1.47 -0.55 -20.69
C ASP A 189 1.81 -1.45 -21.90
N ALA A 190 3.09 -1.81 -22.07
CA ALA A 190 3.52 -2.71 -23.16
C ALA A 190 2.91 -4.12 -23.00
N LEU A 191 2.84 -4.66 -21.78
CA LEU A 191 2.20 -5.94 -21.51
C LEU A 191 0.70 -5.91 -21.77
N VAL A 192 0.03 -4.81 -21.42
CA VAL A 192 -1.40 -4.62 -21.76
C VAL A 192 -1.61 -4.56 -23.27
N ASP A 193 -0.76 -3.84 -23.99
CA ASP A 193 -0.84 -3.74 -25.46
C ASP A 193 -0.60 -5.12 -26.12
N LEU A 194 0.32 -5.92 -25.59
CA LEU A 194 0.55 -7.31 -26.00
C LEU A 194 -0.71 -8.15 -25.78
N LEU A 195 -1.30 -8.11 -24.58
CA LEU A 195 -2.51 -8.85 -24.25
C LEU A 195 -3.72 -8.46 -25.12
N VAL A 196 -3.87 -7.16 -25.40
CA VAL A 196 -4.95 -6.66 -26.25
C VAL A 196 -4.75 -7.10 -27.70
N ARG A 197 -3.54 -6.94 -28.22
CA ARG A 197 -3.23 -7.23 -29.63
C ARG A 197 -3.26 -8.70 -29.96
N ASP A 198 -2.63 -9.54 -29.10
CA ASP A 198 -2.32 -10.93 -29.45
C ASP A 198 -3.30 -11.92 -28.80
N PHE A 199 -3.95 -11.54 -27.69
CA PHE A 199 -4.82 -12.43 -26.90
C PHE A 199 -6.27 -11.93 -26.75
N GLY A 200 -6.62 -10.81 -27.39
CA GLY A 200 -7.99 -10.29 -27.41
C GLY A 200 -8.51 -9.77 -26.06
N TYR A 201 -7.60 -9.41 -25.15
CA TYR A 201 -7.99 -8.73 -23.91
C TYR A 201 -8.51 -7.33 -24.19
N THR A 202 -9.30 -6.80 -23.28
CA THR A 202 -9.70 -5.39 -23.28
C THR A 202 -9.36 -4.77 -21.94
N ARG A 203 -8.92 -3.52 -21.93
CA ARG A 203 -8.80 -2.77 -20.65
C ARG A 203 -10.20 -2.71 -20.04
N ALA A 204 -10.36 -3.20 -18.83
CA ALA A 204 -11.59 -2.93 -18.10
C ALA A 204 -11.72 -1.41 -17.96
N ALA A 205 -12.93 -0.86 -18.16
CA ALA A 205 -13.15 0.57 -18.00
C ALA A 205 -12.51 1.02 -16.65
N GLU A 206 -11.61 2.00 -16.73
CA GLU A 206 -10.93 2.48 -15.52
C GLU A 206 -11.97 2.82 -14.48
N ARG A 207 -11.96 2.11 -13.35
CA ARG A 207 -12.63 2.63 -12.16
C ARG A 207 -11.97 3.98 -11.87
N PRO A 208 -12.73 5.06 -11.77
CA PRO A 208 -12.14 6.34 -11.43
C PRO A 208 -11.26 6.15 -10.20
N LYS A 209 -9.96 6.48 -10.32
CA LYS A 209 -8.97 6.30 -9.26
C LYS A 209 -9.54 6.90 -7.98
N LYS A 210 -9.61 6.13 -6.89
CA LYS A 210 -9.82 6.69 -5.57
C LYS A 210 -8.76 7.77 -5.39
N ALA A 211 -9.15 9.03 -5.52
CA ALA A 211 -8.28 10.13 -5.14
C ALA A 211 -7.99 9.92 -3.65
N GLY A 212 -6.76 9.56 -3.32
CA GLY A 212 -6.24 9.57 -1.96
C GLY A 212 -6.25 11.03 -1.49
N GLY A 213 -7.36 11.46 -0.96
CA GLY A 213 -7.56 12.79 -0.43
C GLY A 213 -8.78 12.77 0.47
N ASN A 214 -8.67 13.36 1.64
CA ASN A 214 -9.75 13.67 2.57
C ASN A 214 -10.77 14.59 1.85
N GLY A 215 -11.66 14.02 1.06
CA GLY A 215 -12.70 14.75 0.36
C GLY A 215 -13.87 13.83 0.01
N VAL A 216 -15.07 14.36 0.09
CA VAL A 216 -16.29 13.78 -0.46
C VAL A 216 -15.98 13.35 -1.89
N GLY A 217 -16.11 12.04 -2.20
CA GLY A 217 -15.73 11.47 -3.49
C GLY A 217 -16.32 12.24 -4.68
N ALA A 218 -15.55 12.34 -5.78
CA ALA A 218 -15.96 13.07 -6.98
C ALA A 218 -17.34 12.59 -7.47
N PRO A 219 -18.20 13.47 -8.02
CA PRO A 219 -19.55 13.12 -8.49
C PRO A 219 -19.58 11.88 -9.41
N ALA A 220 -18.57 11.71 -10.27
CA ALA A 220 -18.42 10.56 -11.16
C ALA A 220 -18.32 9.20 -10.44
N ASP A 221 -17.77 9.18 -9.24
CA ASP A 221 -17.60 7.98 -8.42
C ASP A 221 -18.96 7.48 -7.85
N TRP A 222 -19.82 8.41 -7.44
CA TRP A 222 -21.17 8.11 -6.93
C TRP A 222 -22.05 7.58 -8.04
N GLN A 223 -21.99 8.21 -9.21
CA GLN A 223 -22.76 7.83 -10.37
C GLN A 223 -22.41 6.41 -10.83
N TYR A 224 -21.10 6.11 -10.94
CA TYR A 224 -20.62 4.78 -11.31
C TYR A 224 -21.14 3.67 -10.39
N LEU A 225 -21.08 3.86 -9.06
CA LEU A 225 -21.56 2.88 -8.08
C LEU A 225 -23.09 2.71 -8.20
N THR A 226 -23.82 3.81 -8.36
CA THR A 226 -25.27 3.82 -8.53
C THR A 226 -25.68 3.09 -9.82
N ASP A 227 -25.00 3.36 -10.94
CA ASP A 227 -25.26 2.73 -12.23
C ASP A 227 -24.98 1.21 -12.20
N ASN A 228 -23.95 0.78 -11.49
CA ASN A 228 -23.67 -0.65 -11.29
C ASN A 228 -24.77 -1.34 -10.48
N ILE A 229 -25.24 -0.72 -9.40
CA ILE A 229 -26.33 -1.28 -8.59
C ILE A 229 -27.61 -1.36 -9.43
N GLN A 230 -27.95 -0.29 -10.16
CA GLN A 230 -29.14 -0.25 -11.00
C GLN A 230 -29.09 -1.28 -12.14
N ALA A 231 -27.92 -1.47 -12.75
CA ALA A 231 -27.71 -2.48 -13.79
C ALA A 231 -27.57 -3.92 -13.26
N GLY A 232 -27.59 -4.13 -11.94
CA GLY A 232 -27.41 -5.45 -11.33
C GLY A 232 -25.97 -5.99 -11.41
N ARG A 233 -24.97 -5.13 -11.64
CA ARG A 233 -23.57 -5.50 -11.78
C ARG A 233 -22.80 -5.24 -10.47
N GLU A 234 -21.84 -6.11 -10.14
CA GLU A 234 -20.93 -5.95 -8.99
C GLU A 234 -21.65 -5.54 -7.69
N LEU A 235 -22.84 -6.08 -7.44
CA LEU A 235 -23.74 -5.60 -6.39
C LEU A 235 -23.11 -5.53 -5.00
N HIS A 236 -22.30 -6.54 -4.61
CA HIS A 236 -21.68 -6.56 -3.28
C HIS A 236 -20.71 -5.41 -3.09
N ASP A 237 -19.78 -5.26 -4.02
CA ASP A 237 -18.73 -4.26 -3.92
C ASP A 237 -19.31 -2.85 -4.09
N SER A 238 -20.24 -2.66 -5.02
CA SER A 238 -20.88 -1.37 -5.25
C SER A 238 -21.73 -0.93 -4.05
N LEU A 239 -22.46 -1.85 -3.40
CA LEU A 239 -23.23 -1.56 -2.18
C LEU A 239 -22.31 -1.21 -1.01
N ARG A 240 -21.21 -1.97 -0.81
CA ARG A 240 -20.23 -1.72 0.24
C ARG A 240 -19.56 -0.35 0.07
N ASP A 241 -19.07 -0.08 -1.15
CA ASP A 241 -18.33 1.15 -1.43
C ASP A 241 -19.25 2.39 -1.39
N LEU A 242 -20.51 2.25 -1.83
CA LEU A 242 -21.49 3.31 -1.71
C LEU A 242 -21.90 3.54 -0.25
N ALA A 243 -22.05 2.48 0.57
CA ALA A 243 -22.27 2.61 2.01
C ALA A 243 -21.16 3.41 2.68
N ALA A 244 -19.89 3.08 2.40
CA ALA A 244 -18.74 3.81 2.93
C ALA A 244 -18.74 5.28 2.53
N LYS A 245 -19.13 5.62 1.30
CA LYS A 245 -19.23 7.01 0.82
C LYS A 245 -20.36 7.78 1.50
N LEU A 246 -21.53 7.16 1.63
CA LEU A 246 -22.69 7.78 2.29
C LEU A 246 -22.38 8.12 3.76
N ILE A 247 -21.78 7.19 4.50
CA ILE A 247 -21.40 7.39 5.90
C ILE A 247 -20.28 8.44 6.04
N THR A 248 -19.26 8.40 5.15
CA THR A 248 -18.20 9.40 5.14
C THR A 248 -18.74 10.81 4.84
N ALA A 249 -19.74 10.91 3.96
CA ALA A 249 -20.40 12.16 3.63
C ALA A 249 -21.35 12.67 4.77
N GLY A 250 -21.48 11.91 5.87
CA GLY A 250 -22.27 12.31 7.03
C GLY A 250 -23.73 11.87 6.97
N MET A 251 -24.12 10.96 6.07
CA MET A 251 -25.48 10.41 6.06
C MET A 251 -25.68 9.52 7.29
N ALA A 252 -26.80 9.66 7.98
CA ALA A 252 -27.15 8.80 9.11
C ALA A 252 -27.34 7.34 8.64
N ALA A 253 -26.87 6.36 9.44
CA ALA A 253 -26.87 4.94 9.09
C ALA A 253 -28.23 4.43 8.63
N GLY A 254 -29.31 4.76 9.35
CA GLY A 254 -30.67 4.37 8.96
C GLY A 254 -31.09 4.93 7.60
N ALA A 255 -30.70 6.17 7.27
CA ALA A 255 -30.96 6.77 5.96
C ALA A 255 -30.15 6.08 4.86
N ALA A 256 -28.86 5.75 5.13
CA ALA A 256 -28.01 5.02 4.21
C ALA A 256 -28.55 3.63 3.89
N VAL A 257 -29.02 2.88 4.91
CA VAL A 257 -29.66 1.57 4.73
C VAL A 257 -30.90 1.69 3.83
N ASN A 258 -31.77 2.65 4.11
CA ASN A 258 -32.99 2.84 3.32
C ASN A 258 -32.70 3.25 1.87
N TYR A 259 -31.71 4.12 1.67
CA TYR A 259 -31.28 4.54 0.33
C TYR A 259 -30.72 3.37 -0.48
N LEU A 260 -29.80 2.59 0.08
CA LEU A 260 -29.23 1.42 -0.58
C LEU A 260 -30.26 0.33 -0.89
N ARG A 261 -31.21 0.11 0.03
CA ARG A 261 -32.33 -0.80 -0.20
C ARG A 261 -33.24 -0.33 -1.34
N ALA A 262 -33.53 0.96 -1.41
CA ALA A 262 -34.32 1.53 -2.49
C ALA A 262 -33.61 1.38 -3.86
N LEU A 263 -32.30 1.66 -3.93
CA LEU A 263 -31.49 1.45 -5.13
C LEU A 263 -31.50 -0.01 -5.58
N LEU A 264 -31.23 -0.94 -4.67
CA LEU A 264 -31.20 -2.37 -4.98
C LEU A 264 -32.60 -2.88 -5.39
N THR A 265 -33.65 -2.35 -4.77
CA THR A 265 -35.04 -2.68 -5.13
C THR A 265 -35.42 -2.18 -6.53
N GLY A 266 -34.88 -1.03 -6.95
CA GLY A 266 -35.07 -0.47 -8.31
C GLY A 266 -34.15 -1.06 -9.37
N SER A 267 -33.26 -1.97 -9.00
CA SER A 267 -32.25 -2.51 -9.92
C SER A 267 -32.83 -3.53 -10.90
N ALA A 268 -32.12 -3.73 -12.03
CA ALA A 268 -32.40 -4.77 -13.02
C ALA A 268 -31.91 -6.17 -12.60
N ALA A 269 -31.35 -6.32 -11.39
CA ALA A 269 -30.84 -7.59 -10.90
C ALA A 269 -31.95 -8.62 -10.72
N PRO A 270 -31.72 -9.90 -11.11
CA PRO A 270 -32.68 -10.98 -10.86
C PRO A 270 -32.96 -11.12 -9.36
N ARG A 271 -34.26 -11.22 -8.99
CA ARG A 271 -34.69 -11.39 -7.60
C ARG A 271 -34.57 -12.83 -7.12
N ASP A 272 -33.35 -13.34 -7.17
CA ASP A 272 -32.99 -14.67 -6.73
C ASP A 272 -32.52 -14.69 -5.24
N LYS A 273 -32.10 -15.86 -4.77
CA LYS A 273 -31.54 -16.06 -3.42
C LYS A 273 -30.35 -15.12 -3.16
N ARG A 274 -29.51 -14.91 -4.16
CA ARG A 274 -28.33 -14.07 -4.06
C ARG A 274 -28.69 -12.59 -3.92
N TRP A 275 -29.74 -12.15 -4.61
CA TRP A 275 -30.30 -10.81 -4.45
C TRP A 275 -30.80 -10.60 -3.01
N GLN A 276 -31.55 -11.57 -2.46
CA GLN A 276 -32.08 -11.50 -1.11
C GLN A 276 -30.95 -11.42 -0.06
N GLU A 277 -29.91 -12.26 -0.19
CA GLU A 277 -28.72 -12.20 0.66
C GLU A 277 -28.06 -10.82 0.64
N ARG A 278 -27.98 -10.16 -0.52
CA ARG A 278 -27.43 -8.81 -0.64
C ARG A 278 -28.30 -7.75 0.02
N TYR A 279 -29.61 -7.87 -0.14
CA TYR A 279 -30.58 -6.96 0.49
C TYR A 279 -30.53 -7.03 2.02
N ASP A 280 -30.44 -8.23 2.56
CA ASP A 280 -30.38 -8.47 4.00
C ASP A 280 -29.03 -8.08 4.60
N ASP A 281 -27.96 -8.09 3.81
CA ASP A 281 -26.59 -7.73 4.22
C ASP A 281 -26.35 -6.20 4.29
N ILE A 282 -27.19 -5.37 3.67
CA ILE A 282 -27.02 -3.90 3.64
C ILE A 282 -26.79 -3.28 5.04
N PRO A 283 -27.58 -3.62 6.10
CA PRO A 283 -27.35 -3.05 7.42
C PRO A 283 -25.95 -3.37 7.98
N ARG A 284 -25.40 -4.55 7.69
CA ARG A 284 -24.05 -4.95 8.10
C ARG A 284 -22.98 -4.12 7.35
N LEU A 285 -23.17 -3.90 6.05
CA LEU A 285 -22.25 -3.06 5.26
C LEU A 285 -22.20 -1.62 5.75
N VAL A 286 -23.37 -1.05 6.12
CA VAL A 286 -23.45 0.31 6.65
C VAL A 286 -22.79 0.40 8.02
N ARG A 287 -23.02 -0.57 8.92
CA ARG A 287 -22.37 -0.62 10.23
C ARG A 287 -20.86 -0.71 10.11
N GLY A 288 -20.33 -1.60 9.26
CA GLY A 288 -18.89 -1.68 9.02
C GLY A 288 -18.30 -0.39 8.45
N ALA A 289 -19.08 0.39 7.70
CA ALA A 289 -18.65 1.71 7.23
C ALA A 289 -18.59 2.76 8.37
N GLU A 290 -19.50 2.70 9.35
CA GLU A 290 -19.46 3.55 10.57
C GLU A 290 -18.23 3.22 11.43
N GLU A 291 -18.00 1.94 11.72
CA GLU A 291 -16.86 1.46 12.50
C GLU A 291 -15.53 1.91 11.88
N LEU A 292 -15.39 1.75 10.56
CA LEU A 292 -14.18 2.21 9.83
C LEU A 292 -14.00 3.73 9.84
N LYS A 293 -15.09 4.50 9.85
CA LYS A 293 -15.02 5.96 9.96
C LYS A 293 -14.55 6.38 11.35
N GLU A 294 -15.14 5.80 12.40
CA GLU A 294 -14.77 6.06 13.79
C GLU A 294 -13.30 5.71 14.07
N GLU A 295 -12.84 4.55 13.58
CA GLU A 295 -11.43 4.17 13.69
C GLU A 295 -10.48 5.18 13.04
N LYS A 296 -10.80 5.64 11.82
CA LYS A 296 -9.98 6.64 11.12
C LYS A 296 -9.97 7.98 11.83
N GLU A 297 -11.10 8.42 12.36
CA GLU A 297 -11.19 9.68 13.12
C GLU A 297 -10.40 9.60 14.43
N GLU A 298 -10.42 8.45 15.10
CA GLU A 298 -9.63 8.22 16.30
C GLU A 298 -8.13 8.17 16.01
N GLN A 299 -7.72 7.46 14.95
CA GLN A 299 -6.32 7.43 14.49
C GLN A 299 -5.82 8.83 14.12
N ALA A 300 -6.65 9.62 13.42
CA ALA A 300 -6.31 10.99 13.07
C ALA A 300 -6.15 11.90 14.31
N ARG A 301 -7.02 11.72 15.34
CA ARG A 301 -6.90 12.42 16.62
C ARG A 301 -5.62 12.04 17.36
N GLN A 302 -5.30 10.76 17.43
CA GLN A 302 -4.07 10.27 18.08
C GLN A 302 -2.81 10.75 17.35
N ALA A 303 -2.80 10.73 16.02
CA ALA A 303 -1.71 11.24 15.20
C ALA A 303 -1.52 12.77 15.41
N ALA A 304 -2.61 13.53 15.46
CA ALA A 304 -2.56 14.97 15.73
C ALA A 304 -2.03 15.29 17.13
N GLN A 305 -2.44 14.49 18.16
CA GLN A 305 -1.93 14.64 19.53
C GLN A 305 -0.44 14.27 19.62
N ALA A 306 0.00 13.20 18.95
CA ALA A 306 1.41 12.82 18.90
C ALA A 306 2.27 13.88 18.20
N ALA A 307 1.78 14.45 17.09
CA ALA A 307 2.45 15.54 16.39
C ALA A 307 2.57 16.80 17.25
N ALA A 308 1.49 17.18 17.97
CA ALA A 308 1.49 18.30 18.89
C ALA A 308 2.45 18.08 20.08
N ALA A 309 2.50 16.86 20.64
CA ALA A 309 3.44 16.50 21.70
C ALA A 309 4.90 16.55 21.21
N THR A 310 5.17 16.10 19.98
CA THR A 310 6.50 16.17 19.37
C THR A 310 6.92 17.61 19.12
N GLN A 311 6.01 18.48 18.63
CA GLN A 311 6.27 19.91 18.48
C GLN A 311 6.52 20.60 19.83
N ALA A 312 5.75 20.27 20.87
CA ALA A 312 5.96 20.79 22.21
C ALA A 312 7.31 20.34 22.82
N ALA A 313 7.72 19.08 22.57
CA ALA A 313 9.01 18.56 23.02
C ALA A 313 10.20 19.16 22.23
N GLN A 314 10.00 19.56 20.98
CA GLN A 314 11.00 20.22 20.14
C GLN A 314 11.03 21.74 20.31
N ALA A 315 10.02 22.33 20.92
CA ALA A 315 10.02 23.75 21.30
C ALA A 315 11.10 23.96 22.36
N ARG A 316 12.29 24.37 21.95
CA ARG A 316 13.30 24.88 22.89
C ARG A 316 12.66 25.98 23.71
N PRO A 317 12.81 25.97 25.05
CA PRO A 317 12.39 27.09 25.85
C PRO A 317 13.07 28.36 25.27
N PRO A 318 12.37 29.51 25.21
CA PRO A 318 12.95 30.73 24.67
C PRO A 318 14.25 31.00 25.42
N SER A 319 15.37 31.02 24.71
CA SER A 319 16.67 31.37 25.29
C SER A 319 16.64 32.85 25.69
N THR A 320 17.15 33.14 26.88
CA THR A 320 17.35 34.52 27.27
C THR A 320 18.46 35.15 26.42
N LEU A 321 18.46 36.50 26.33
CA LEU A 321 19.54 37.24 25.64
C LEU A 321 20.92 36.84 26.18
N GLU A 322 21.04 36.64 27.49
CA GLU A 322 22.27 36.21 28.16
C GLU A 322 22.72 34.82 27.66
N GLN A 323 21.83 33.82 27.62
CA GLN A 323 22.14 32.52 27.10
C GLN A 323 22.54 32.54 25.60
N THR A 324 21.95 33.44 24.85
CA THR A 324 22.32 33.65 23.44
C THR A 324 23.72 34.25 23.34
N LEU A 325 24.06 35.23 24.15
CA LEU A 325 25.39 35.85 24.20
C LEU A 325 26.49 34.85 24.63
N GLU A 326 26.20 34.00 25.61
CA GLU A 326 27.12 32.93 26.03
C GLU A 326 27.48 31.95 24.89
N VAL A 327 26.54 31.68 23.96
CA VAL A 327 26.83 30.87 22.77
C VAL A 327 27.79 31.60 21.83
N PHE A 328 27.60 32.90 21.61
CA PHE A 328 28.51 33.71 20.80
C PHE A 328 29.91 33.78 21.42
N ASP A 329 30.01 34.01 22.71
CA ASP A 329 31.29 34.09 23.46
C ASP A 329 32.09 32.77 23.41
N ARG A 330 31.39 31.64 23.26
CA ARG A 330 32.02 30.33 23.14
C ARG A 330 32.70 30.10 21.78
N TRP A 331 32.17 30.75 20.75
CA TRP A 331 32.60 30.47 19.37
C TRP A 331 33.30 31.64 18.68
N LEU A 332 33.14 32.88 19.22
CA LEU A 332 33.69 34.11 18.66
C LEU A 332 34.51 34.85 19.69
N ILE A 333 35.66 35.40 19.27
CA ILE A 333 36.47 36.31 20.07
C ILE A 333 35.96 37.73 19.76
N LEU A 334 35.06 38.25 20.61
CA LEU A 334 34.49 39.56 20.47
C LEU A 334 35.09 40.51 21.54
N LYS A 335 35.36 41.75 21.15
CA LYS A 335 35.82 42.78 22.11
C LYS A 335 34.70 43.26 23.01
N ASP A 336 33.48 43.29 22.48
CA ASP A 336 32.22 43.57 23.16
C ASP A 336 31.05 42.96 22.37
N HIS A 337 29.84 42.99 22.94
CA HIS A 337 28.65 42.40 22.36
C HIS A 337 27.84 43.36 21.46
N THR A 338 28.33 44.62 21.24
CA THR A 338 27.62 45.61 20.44
C THR A 338 27.18 45.15 19.06
N PRO A 339 28.05 44.43 18.28
CA PRO A 339 27.63 43.91 16.99
C PRO A 339 26.50 42.88 17.07
N ILE A 340 26.49 42.04 18.12
CA ILE A 340 25.44 41.03 18.32
C ILE A 340 24.12 41.73 18.65
N TYR A 341 24.13 42.72 19.54
CA TYR A 341 22.95 43.53 19.86
C TYR A 341 22.37 44.23 18.64
N ALA A 342 23.24 44.79 17.78
CA ALA A 342 22.79 45.43 16.55
C ALA A 342 22.07 44.46 15.62
N VAL A 343 22.64 43.28 15.40
CA VAL A 343 22.03 42.25 14.54
C VAL A 343 20.72 41.72 15.13
N LEU A 344 20.70 41.36 16.42
CA LEU A 344 19.51 40.86 17.09
C LEU A 344 18.40 41.93 17.16
N GLY A 345 18.79 43.21 17.37
CA GLY A 345 17.88 44.34 17.35
C GLY A 345 17.24 44.58 15.98
N ALA A 346 18.04 44.49 14.91
CA ALA A 346 17.54 44.58 13.53
C ALA A 346 16.59 43.43 13.19
N LEU A 347 16.94 42.17 13.59
CA LEU A 347 16.06 41.02 13.42
C LEU A 347 14.73 41.19 14.14
N ALA A 348 14.77 41.64 15.41
CA ALA A 348 13.56 41.88 16.19
C ALA A 348 12.70 42.99 15.58
N ALA A 349 13.31 44.08 15.11
CA ALA A 349 12.61 45.20 14.46
C ALA A 349 11.93 44.75 13.14
N ASN A 350 12.56 43.87 12.37
CA ASN A 350 11.96 43.33 11.13
C ASN A 350 10.81 42.33 11.35
N LEU A 351 10.59 41.86 12.59
CA LEU A 351 9.41 41.06 12.96
C LEU A 351 8.20 41.91 13.34
N LEU A 352 8.38 43.23 13.51
CA LEU A 352 7.31 44.16 13.81
C LEU A 352 6.74 44.76 12.50
N PRO A 353 5.43 45.15 12.50
CA PRO A 353 4.85 45.83 11.34
C PRO A 353 5.53 47.22 11.16
N GLY A 354 6.08 47.47 9.98
CA GLY A 354 6.74 48.75 9.67
C GLY A 354 7.79 48.58 8.55
N ASP A 355 8.57 49.66 8.33
CA ASP A 355 9.65 49.61 7.35
C ASP A 355 10.83 48.76 7.87
N PRO A 356 11.49 47.96 6.99
CA PRO A 356 12.60 47.12 7.39
C PRO A 356 13.81 47.93 7.87
N VAL A 357 14.46 47.45 8.94
CA VAL A 357 15.71 48.01 9.45
C VAL A 357 16.91 47.32 8.81
N TRP A 358 17.78 48.10 8.19
CA TRP A 358 19.03 47.66 7.59
C TRP A 358 20.23 48.12 8.45
N LEU A 359 21.18 47.20 8.60
CA LEU A 359 22.47 47.51 9.21
C LEU A 359 23.47 47.80 8.08
N GLY A 360 24.08 48.98 8.08
CA GLY A 360 25.11 49.41 7.14
C GLY A 360 26.52 49.04 7.60
#